data_f12bde9730a5b7a0a0d764d756ed911f
#
_entry.id   f12bde9730a5b7a0a0d764d756ed911f
#
_cell.length_a   1.000
_cell.length_b   1.000
_cell.length_c   1.000
_cell.angle_alpha   90.00
_cell.angle_beta   90.00
_cell.angle_gamma   90.00
#
_symmetry.space_group_name_H-M   'P 1'
#
loop_
_entity.id
_entity.type
_entity.pdbx_description
1 polymer ?
#
loop_
_entity_poly.entity_id
_entity_poly.type
_entity_poly.pdbx_seq_one_letter_code
_entity_poly.pdbx_strand_id
1 'polypeptide(L)'
;TASAQVSIDFADEKDCVQKFKKANIISPILSLICDNAPVFEGKPFLGNTLRTYIWNDVDKDRCGIVPTALDSDFSFKKYAEYIYNSPAILTVNGDDIEFTADKKICDIYKDTPIDESIAEHLLSMFFPDVRLKKYIEIRPADSMPIKYVLAYATLIKGIFMSDFSLDVSLSAITQAKNNIILKGYNAEVYGTDAHTLAMKLCSAAYNALDSSDREYLLSLIHI
;
A
#
# COMPACT_ATOMS: atom_id res chain seq x y z
N THR A 1 8.15 12.04 -1.73
CA THR A 1 6.86 12.31 -1.05
C THR A 1 6.87 11.69 0.35
N ALA A 2 6.51 12.44 1.38
CA ALA A 2 6.29 11.92 2.72
C ALA A 2 4.95 11.15 2.78
N SER A 3 4.78 10.25 3.76
CA SER A 3 3.54 9.49 3.96
C SER A 3 3.37 9.08 5.42
N ALA A 4 2.13 8.86 5.82
CA ALA A 4 1.82 8.07 6.99
C ALA A 4 1.78 6.59 6.60
N GLN A 5 2.48 5.73 7.34
CA GLN A 5 2.54 4.30 7.07
C GLN A 5 2.14 3.55 8.33
N VAL A 6 1.34 2.49 8.16
CA VAL A 6 0.89 1.65 9.28
C VAL A 6 1.35 0.23 9.03
N SER A 7 2.00 -0.37 10.02
CA SER A 7 2.41 -1.76 10.00
C SER A 7 1.43 -2.61 10.82
N ILE A 8 1.05 -3.76 10.29
CA ILE A 8 0.23 -4.76 10.97
C ILE A 8 0.93 -6.11 10.97
N ASP A 9 0.80 -6.82 12.08
CA ASP A 9 1.33 -8.16 12.23
C ASP A 9 0.42 -9.23 11.62
N PHE A 10 0.98 -10.41 11.45
CA PHE A 10 0.26 -11.62 11.05
C PHE A 10 0.73 -12.82 11.87
N ALA A 11 -0.17 -13.78 12.10
CA ALA A 11 0.11 -14.95 12.93
C ALA A 11 0.88 -16.04 12.15
N ASP A 12 0.56 -16.21 10.86
CA ASP A 12 1.14 -17.21 9.98
C ASP A 12 1.00 -16.76 8.52
N GLU A 13 1.49 -17.57 7.57
CA GLU A 13 1.41 -17.28 6.13
C GLU A 13 -0.03 -17.13 5.64
N LYS A 14 -0.96 -17.95 6.12
CA LYS A 14 -2.37 -17.90 5.73
C LYS A 14 -3.01 -16.57 6.14
N ASP A 15 -2.78 -16.15 7.38
CA ASP A 15 -3.25 -14.86 7.89
C ASP A 15 -2.59 -13.70 7.13
N CYS A 16 -1.28 -13.81 6.85
CA CYS A 16 -0.56 -12.85 6.02
C CYS A 16 -1.18 -12.68 4.65
N VAL A 17 -1.45 -13.78 3.94
CA VAL A 17 -2.04 -13.77 2.59
C VAL A 17 -3.40 -13.07 2.60
N GLN A 18 -4.26 -13.38 3.57
CA GLN A 18 -5.57 -12.76 3.70
C GLN A 18 -5.47 -11.24 3.96
N LYS A 19 -4.63 -10.85 4.91
CA LYS A 19 -4.39 -9.44 5.25
C LYS A 19 -3.75 -8.67 4.09
N PHE A 20 -2.77 -9.27 3.41
CA PHE A 20 -2.09 -8.65 2.28
C PHE A 20 -3.04 -8.40 1.10
N LYS A 21 -3.89 -9.39 0.76
CA LYS A 21 -4.94 -9.22 -0.25
C LYS A 21 -5.92 -8.11 0.13
N LYS A 22 -6.45 -8.14 1.36
CA LYS A 22 -7.37 -7.12 1.87
C LYS A 22 -6.75 -5.73 1.81
N ALA A 23 -5.49 -5.56 2.24
CA ALA A 23 -4.77 -4.30 2.20
C ALA A 23 -4.64 -3.75 0.77
N ASN A 24 -4.27 -4.59 -0.21
CA ASN A 24 -4.17 -4.17 -1.61
C ASN A 24 -5.53 -3.74 -2.18
N ILE A 25 -6.60 -4.46 -1.87
CA ILE A 25 -7.95 -4.15 -2.36
C ILE A 25 -8.44 -2.78 -1.86
N ILE A 26 -8.17 -2.46 -0.60
CA ILE A 26 -8.63 -1.20 0.00
C ILE A 26 -7.67 -0.02 -0.24
N SER A 27 -6.46 -0.27 -0.76
CA SER A 27 -5.42 0.77 -0.92
C SER A 27 -5.87 2.00 -1.72
N PRO A 28 -6.68 1.90 -2.81
CA PRO A 28 -7.15 3.08 -3.52
C PRO A 28 -8.07 3.96 -2.66
N ILE A 29 -8.93 3.36 -1.85
CA ILE A 29 -9.84 4.11 -0.97
C ILE A 29 -9.08 4.72 0.20
N LEU A 30 -8.08 4.02 0.76
CA LEU A 30 -7.23 4.58 1.79
C LEU A 30 -6.46 5.80 1.29
N SER A 31 -5.95 5.76 0.04
CA SER A 31 -5.28 6.92 -0.55
C SER A 31 -6.22 8.14 -0.67
N LEU A 32 -7.49 7.90 -1.00
CA LEU A 32 -8.49 8.97 -1.13
C LEU A 32 -8.90 9.56 0.23
N ILE A 33 -9.19 8.71 1.23
CA ILE A 33 -9.54 9.16 2.59
C ILE A 33 -8.39 9.98 3.20
N CYS A 34 -7.15 9.66 2.86
CA CYS A 34 -5.94 10.28 3.39
C CYS A 34 -5.28 11.25 2.42
N ASP A 35 -5.99 11.73 1.40
CA ASP A 35 -5.47 12.72 0.45
C ASP A 35 -5.29 14.08 1.13
N ASN A 36 -4.06 14.60 1.16
CA ASN A 36 -3.72 15.83 1.88
C ASN A 36 -2.68 16.70 1.14
N ALA A 37 -2.48 16.47 -0.15
CA ALA A 37 -1.46 17.18 -0.93
C ALA A 37 -2.08 17.99 -2.09
N PRO A 38 -2.60 19.21 -1.82
CA PRO A 38 -3.30 20.03 -2.82
C PRO A 38 -2.35 20.78 -3.77
N VAL A 39 -1.03 20.73 -3.56
CA VAL A 39 -0.05 21.51 -4.33
C VAL A 39 1.03 20.59 -4.89
N PHE A 40 1.30 20.73 -6.18
CA PHE A 40 2.38 20.04 -6.89
C PHE A 40 3.25 21.04 -7.64
N GLU A 41 4.57 21.02 -7.41
CA GLU A 41 5.53 21.94 -8.06
C GLU A 41 5.14 23.41 -7.96
N GLY A 42 4.62 23.83 -6.82
CA GLY A 42 4.22 25.23 -6.54
C GLY A 42 2.90 25.65 -7.19
N LYS A 43 2.14 24.73 -7.78
CA LYS A 43 0.84 24.98 -8.41
C LYS A 43 -0.25 24.11 -7.76
N PRO A 44 -1.52 24.55 -7.76
CA PRO A 44 -2.63 23.70 -7.36
C PRO A 44 -2.66 22.41 -8.21
N PHE A 45 -2.76 21.27 -7.57
CA PHE A 45 -2.98 19.99 -8.24
C PHE A 45 -4.47 19.84 -8.54
N LEU A 46 -4.83 19.67 -9.81
CA LEU A 46 -6.22 19.63 -10.25
C LEU A 46 -6.85 18.21 -10.20
N GLY A 47 -6.07 17.21 -9.79
CA GLY A 47 -6.53 15.84 -9.55
C GLY A 47 -6.74 15.56 -8.06
N ASN A 48 -6.86 14.29 -7.73
CA ASN A 48 -6.93 13.79 -6.36
C ASN A 48 -5.79 12.80 -6.12
N THR A 49 -5.48 12.54 -4.85
CA THR A 49 -4.45 11.58 -4.46
C THR A 49 -3.10 11.80 -5.16
N LEU A 50 -2.56 13.03 -5.03
CA LEU A 50 -1.30 13.44 -5.65
C LEU A 50 -0.18 12.42 -5.40
N ARG A 51 -0.08 11.88 -4.20
CA ARG A 51 0.90 10.84 -3.89
C ARG A 51 0.76 9.64 -4.83
N THR A 52 -0.45 9.12 -5.02
CA THR A 52 -0.72 8.00 -5.94
C THR A 52 -0.36 8.37 -7.38
N TYR A 53 -0.72 9.58 -7.81
CA TYR A 53 -0.38 10.11 -9.13
C TYR A 53 1.14 10.08 -9.38
N ILE A 54 1.93 10.59 -8.43
CA ILE A 54 3.40 10.59 -8.54
C ILE A 54 3.95 9.16 -8.61
N TRP A 55 3.53 8.27 -7.67
CA TRP A 55 4.07 6.92 -7.60
C TRP A 55 3.66 6.02 -8.77
N ASN A 56 2.58 6.32 -9.48
CA ASN A 56 2.19 5.59 -10.68
C ASN A 56 3.18 5.77 -11.85
N ASP A 57 4.01 6.81 -11.83
CA ASP A 57 4.96 7.12 -12.90
C ASP A 57 6.44 7.10 -12.49
N VAL A 58 6.75 6.60 -11.28
CA VAL A 58 8.14 6.54 -10.78
C VAL A 58 8.84 5.28 -11.26
N ASP A 59 8.27 4.12 -11.01
CA ASP A 59 8.93 2.84 -11.23
C ASP A 59 7.90 1.72 -11.33
N LYS A 60 7.78 1.12 -12.51
CA LYS A 60 6.75 0.10 -12.78
C LYS A 60 7.07 -1.28 -12.21
N ASP A 61 8.34 -1.55 -11.93
CA ASP A 61 8.78 -2.85 -11.42
C ASP A 61 8.68 -2.94 -9.90
N ARG A 62 8.82 -1.80 -9.20
CA ARG A 62 8.96 -1.75 -7.74
C ARG A 62 7.87 -0.95 -7.02
N CYS A 63 7.03 -0.21 -7.76
CA CYS A 63 5.96 0.62 -7.20
C CYS A 63 4.56 0.09 -7.55
N GLY A 64 3.53 0.62 -6.90
CA GLY A 64 2.14 0.30 -7.20
C GLY A 64 1.65 -0.97 -6.52
N ILE A 65 0.87 -1.77 -7.23
CA ILE A 65 0.31 -3.03 -6.72
C ILE A 65 1.23 -4.19 -7.09
N VAL A 66 1.57 -5.04 -6.12
CA VAL A 66 2.33 -6.27 -6.39
C VAL A 66 1.56 -7.13 -7.40
N PRO A 67 2.17 -7.52 -8.53
CA PRO A 67 1.44 -8.18 -9.63
C PRO A 67 0.70 -9.47 -9.24
N THR A 68 1.24 -10.19 -8.26
CA THR A 68 0.70 -11.47 -7.77
C THR A 68 -0.17 -11.33 -6.52
N ALA A 69 -0.42 -10.10 -6.03
CA ALA A 69 -1.06 -9.86 -4.73
C ALA A 69 -2.42 -10.53 -4.54
N LEU A 70 -3.18 -10.74 -5.61
CA LEU A 70 -4.51 -11.34 -5.58
C LEU A 70 -4.57 -12.79 -6.12
N ASP A 71 -3.44 -13.35 -6.53
CA ASP A 71 -3.41 -14.73 -7.02
C ASP A 71 -3.94 -15.72 -5.98
N SER A 72 -4.62 -16.76 -6.43
CA SER A 72 -5.20 -17.78 -5.53
C SER A 72 -4.12 -18.54 -4.73
N ASP A 73 -2.91 -18.63 -5.28
CA ASP A 73 -1.73 -19.29 -4.72
C ASP A 73 -0.67 -18.30 -4.23
N PHE A 74 -1.04 -17.02 -3.99
CA PHE A 74 -0.14 -16.05 -3.38
C PHE A 74 0.42 -16.57 -2.05
N SER A 75 1.72 -16.39 -1.85
CA SER A 75 2.48 -16.93 -0.72
C SER A 75 3.75 -16.12 -0.48
N PHE A 76 4.44 -16.35 0.62
CA PHE A 76 5.77 -15.77 0.86
C PHE A 76 6.74 -16.09 -0.29
N LYS A 77 6.67 -17.30 -0.80
CA LYS A 77 7.49 -17.72 -1.95
C LYS A 77 7.18 -16.87 -3.18
N LYS A 78 5.91 -16.68 -3.54
CA LYS A 78 5.53 -15.85 -4.69
C LYS A 78 5.94 -14.39 -4.52
N TYR A 79 5.84 -13.85 -3.32
CA TYR A 79 6.35 -12.50 -3.04
C TYR A 79 7.87 -12.43 -3.20
N ALA A 80 8.60 -13.42 -2.68
CA ALA A 80 10.05 -13.51 -2.87
C ALA A 80 10.44 -13.66 -4.34
N GLU A 81 9.71 -14.47 -5.12
CA GLU A 81 9.90 -14.61 -6.57
C GLU A 81 9.67 -13.28 -7.32
N TYR A 82 8.67 -12.50 -6.93
CA TYR A 82 8.46 -11.14 -7.47
C TYR A 82 9.69 -10.27 -7.24
N ILE A 83 10.19 -10.20 -6.00
CA ILE A 83 11.39 -9.44 -5.66
C ILE A 83 12.59 -9.95 -6.47
N TYR A 84 12.83 -11.26 -6.47
CA TYR A 84 14.00 -11.89 -7.08
C TYR A 84 14.07 -11.72 -8.60
N ASN A 85 12.92 -11.62 -9.27
CA ASN A 85 12.83 -11.40 -10.71
C ASN A 85 12.77 -9.94 -11.13
N SER A 86 12.76 -9.01 -10.19
CA SER A 86 12.75 -7.57 -10.45
C SER A 86 14.17 -6.99 -10.54
N PRO A 87 14.37 -5.85 -11.21
CA PRO A 87 15.65 -5.16 -11.23
C PRO A 87 16.00 -4.62 -9.84
N ALA A 88 17.29 -4.71 -9.43
CA ALA A 88 17.79 -3.99 -8.28
C ALA A 88 18.11 -2.53 -8.64
N ILE A 89 18.09 -1.61 -7.67
CA ILE A 89 18.56 -0.23 -7.87
C ILE A 89 20.06 -0.18 -7.67
N LEU A 90 20.53 -0.80 -6.59
CA LEU A 90 21.92 -0.84 -6.20
C LEU A 90 22.22 -2.10 -5.38
N THR A 91 23.48 -2.46 -5.30
CA THR A 91 24.00 -3.45 -4.35
C THR A 91 24.95 -2.77 -3.37
N VAL A 92 25.00 -3.33 -2.16
CA VAL A 92 25.92 -2.88 -1.09
C VAL A 92 26.81 -4.06 -0.72
N ASN A 93 28.12 -3.85 -0.77
CA ASN A 93 29.13 -4.83 -0.38
C ASN A 93 30.14 -4.16 0.56
N GLY A 94 29.92 -4.27 1.86
CA GLY A 94 30.64 -3.48 2.86
C GLY A 94 30.35 -1.99 2.68
N ASP A 95 31.39 -1.19 2.44
CA ASP A 95 31.26 0.26 2.19
C ASP A 95 31.06 0.61 0.71
N ASP A 96 31.16 -0.38 -0.19
CA ASP A 96 31.02 -0.17 -1.63
C ASP A 96 29.56 -0.23 -2.06
N ILE A 97 29.13 0.79 -2.83
CA ILE A 97 27.80 0.90 -3.41
C ILE A 97 27.94 0.87 -4.93
N GLU A 98 27.27 -0.09 -5.57
CA GLU A 98 27.24 -0.23 -7.02
C GLU A 98 25.81 -0.10 -7.55
N PHE A 99 25.60 0.82 -8.51
CA PHE A 99 24.33 0.91 -9.24
C PHE A 99 24.23 -0.21 -10.27
N THR A 100 23.16 -0.97 -10.22
CA THR A 100 23.00 -2.20 -10.99
C THR A 100 22.30 -1.99 -12.34
N ALA A 101 21.86 -0.75 -12.63
CA ALA A 101 21.02 -0.42 -13.78
C ALA A 101 19.76 -1.32 -13.79
N ASP A 102 19.51 -2.02 -14.91
CA ASP A 102 18.32 -2.89 -15.08
C ASP A 102 18.62 -4.38 -14.79
N LYS A 103 19.75 -4.70 -14.12
CA LYS A 103 20.06 -6.09 -13.79
C LYS A 103 19.09 -6.62 -12.76
N LYS A 104 18.51 -7.78 -13.06
CA LYS A 104 17.62 -8.47 -12.12
C LYS A 104 18.38 -8.99 -10.92
N ILE A 105 17.71 -9.02 -9.78
CA ILE A 105 18.28 -9.56 -8.52
C ILE A 105 18.73 -11.02 -8.72
N CYS A 106 17.96 -11.84 -9.45
CA CYS A 106 18.34 -13.22 -9.76
C CYS A 106 19.65 -13.35 -10.55
N ASP A 107 19.96 -12.40 -11.42
CA ASP A 107 21.20 -12.42 -12.19
C ASP A 107 22.39 -11.96 -11.34
N ILE A 108 22.17 -11.00 -10.43
CA ILE A 108 23.19 -10.46 -9.53
C ILE A 108 23.61 -11.52 -8.49
N TYR A 109 22.63 -12.19 -7.89
CA TYR A 109 22.83 -13.15 -6.79
C TYR A 109 22.77 -14.61 -7.24
N LYS A 110 22.99 -14.88 -8.54
CA LYS A 110 22.93 -16.22 -9.11
C LYS A 110 23.77 -17.26 -8.37
N ASP A 111 25.00 -16.89 -8.02
CA ASP A 111 26.00 -17.74 -7.39
C ASP A 111 26.30 -17.33 -5.94
N THR A 112 25.52 -16.40 -5.38
CA THR A 112 25.73 -15.86 -4.03
C THR A 112 24.48 -16.14 -3.18
N PRO A 113 24.62 -16.79 -2.03
CA PRO A 113 23.50 -16.96 -1.10
C PRO A 113 22.97 -15.61 -0.62
N ILE A 114 21.66 -15.46 -0.60
CA ILE A 114 20.98 -14.29 -0.03
C ILE A 114 20.77 -14.55 1.47
N ASP A 115 21.52 -13.88 2.31
CA ASP A 115 21.32 -13.89 3.75
C ASP A 115 20.24 -12.87 4.18
N GLU A 116 19.97 -12.79 5.48
CA GLU A 116 18.94 -11.90 6.04
C GLU A 116 19.25 -10.42 5.75
N SER A 117 20.51 -10.00 5.84
CA SER A 117 20.92 -8.62 5.60
C SER A 117 20.72 -8.21 4.14
N ILE A 118 21.13 -9.09 3.22
CA ILE A 118 20.90 -8.89 1.78
C ILE A 118 19.40 -8.84 1.49
N ALA A 119 18.60 -9.76 2.07
CA ALA A 119 17.17 -9.80 1.88
C ALA A 119 16.48 -8.51 2.39
N GLU A 120 16.83 -8.01 3.56
CA GLU A 120 16.33 -6.74 4.09
C GLU A 120 16.72 -5.55 3.21
N HIS A 121 17.95 -5.51 2.71
CA HIS A 121 18.38 -4.50 1.76
C HIS A 121 17.57 -4.56 0.47
N LEU A 122 17.40 -5.73 -0.14
CA LEU A 122 16.62 -5.92 -1.36
C LEU A 122 15.17 -5.46 -1.17
N LEU A 123 14.51 -5.88 -0.08
CA LEU A 123 13.16 -5.45 0.26
C LEU A 123 13.04 -3.92 0.46
N SER A 124 14.11 -3.25 0.88
CA SER A 124 14.11 -1.80 1.08
C SER A 124 13.98 -1.01 -0.22
N MET A 125 14.36 -1.60 -1.36
CA MET A 125 14.27 -0.98 -2.69
C MET A 125 12.89 -1.08 -3.34
N PHE A 126 11.92 -1.75 -2.72
CA PHE A 126 10.56 -1.90 -3.24
C PHE A 126 9.60 -0.96 -2.52
N PHE A 127 8.76 -0.29 -3.29
CA PHE A 127 7.86 0.77 -2.83
C PHE A 127 6.39 0.52 -3.24
N PRO A 128 5.88 -0.72 -3.16
CA PRO A 128 4.47 -0.96 -3.49
C PRO A 128 3.54 -0.27 -2.50
N ASP A 129 2.26 -0.16 -2.85
CA ASP A 129 1.22 0.40 -1.98
C ASP A 129 1.08 -0.40 -0.68
N VAL A 130 1.29 -1.71 -0.76
CA VAL A 130 1.36 -2.62 0.38
C VAL A 130 2.64 -3.44 0.27
N ARG A 131 3.53 -3.29 1.24
CA ARG A 131 4.82 -3.96 1.27
C ARG A 131 4.83 -5.06 2.32
N LEU A 132 5.30 -6.25 1.93
CA LEU A 132 5.51 -7.36 2.85
C LEU A 132 6.96 -7.38 3.32
N LYS A 133 7.11 -7.41 4.64
CA LYS A 133 8.36 -7.65 5.38
C LYS A 133 8.11 -8.70 6.46
N LYS A 134 8.72 -8.56 7.64
CA LYS A 134 8.31 -9.32 8.86
C LYS A 134 6.90 -8.90 9.36
N TYR A 135 6.31 -7.92 8.72
CA TYR A 135 4.97 -7.35 8.92
C TYR A 135 4.43 -6.87 7.58
N ILE A 136 3.15 -6.54 7.51
CA ILE A 136 2.54 -5.90 6.33
C ILE A 136 2.54 -4.39 6.56
N GLU A 137 3.15 -3.63 5.65
CA GLU A 137 3.23 -2.18 5.71
C GLU A 137 2.25 -1.57 4.70
N ILE A 138 1.29 -0.82 5.20
CA ILE A 138 0.23 -0.16 4.42
C ILE A 138 0.65 1.29 4.18
N ARG A 139 0.84 1.68 2.90
CA ARG A 139 1.63 2.86 2.51
C ARG A 139 0.88 3.92 1.67
N PRO A 140 -0.40 3.76 1.28
CA PRO A 140 -1.05 4.67 0.33
C PRO A 140 -1.35 6.06 0.90
N ALA A 141 -1.42 6.23 2.23
CA ALA A 141 -1.78 7.51 2.84
C ALA A 141 -0.70 8.59 2.66
N ASP A 142 -1.14 9.82 2.49
CA ASP A 142 -0.29 10.99 2.47
C ASP A 142 0.33 11.31 3.85
N SER A 143 1.22 12.29 3.89
CA SER A 143 1.64 12.93 5.13
C SER A 143 0.52 13.83 5.66
N MET A 144 0.18 13.67 6.91
CA MET A 144 -0.95 14.33 7.55
C MET A 144 -0.56 14.87 8.94
N PRO A 145 -1.30 15.85 9.48
CA PRO A 145 -1.19 16.23 10.89
C PRO A 145 -1.37 15.03 11.83
N ILE A 146 -0.67 15.02 12.95
CA ILE A 146 -0.59 13.86 13.88
C ILE A 146 -1.96 13.29 14.29
N LYS A 147 -2.97 14.13 14.47
CA LYS A 147 -4.33 13.69 14.79
C LYS A 147 -4.94 12.79 13.72
N TYR A 148 -4.67 13.07 12.44
CA TYR A 148 -5.15 12.28 11.32
C TYR A 148 -4.31 11.01 11.12
N VAL A 149 -3.02 11.04 11.48
CA VAL A 149 -2.17 9.84 11.51
C VAL A 149 -2.70 8.85 12.54
N LEU A 150 -3.06 9.30 13.74
CA LEU A 150 -3.67 8.46 14.78
C LEU A 150 -5.02 7.89 14.32
N ALA A 151 -5.85 8.73 13.70
CA ALA A 151 -7.14 8.29 13.16
C ALA A 151 -6.97 7.29 12.00
N TYR A 152 -5.96 7.47 11.14
CA TYR A 152 -5.62 6.50 10.10
C TYR A 152 -5.16 5.16 10.68
N ALA A 153 -4.29 5.17 11.70
CA ALA A 153 -3.89 3.94 12.38
C ALA A 153 -5.09 3.21 13.00
N THR A 154 -6.01 3.97 13.60
CA THR A 154 -7.24 3.43 14.17
C THR A 154 -8.19 2.89 13.11
N LEU A 155 -8.30 3.57 11.95
CA LEU A 155 -9.06 3.08 10.80
C LEU A 155 -8.53 1.72 10.34
N ILE A 156 -7.21 1.59 10.15
CA ILE A 156 -6.57 0.34 9.77
C ILE A 156 -6.87 -0.76 10.81
N LYS A 157 -6.69 -0.48 12.12
CA LYS A 157 -7.04 -1.42 13.19
C LYS A 157 -8.47 -1.93 13.03
N GLY A 158 -9.44 -1.02 12.92
CA GLY A 158 -10.86 -1.38 12.79
C GLY A 158 -11.18 -2.18 11.53
N ILE A 159 -10.59 -1.82 10.38
CA ILE A 159 -10.76 -2.56 9.13
C ILE A 159 -10.30 -4.02 9.28
N PHE A 160 -9.13 -4.24 9.87
CA PHE A 160 -8.57 -5.59 10.02
C PHE A 160 -9.22 -6.40 11.15
N MET A 161 -9.95 -5.76 12.07
CA MET A 161 -10.82 -6.41 13.06
C MET A 161 -12.22 -6.70 12.51
N SER A 162 -12.64 -6.07 11.41
CA SER A 162 -13.97 -6.22 10.81
C SER A 162 -14.02 -7.35 9.79
N ASP A 163 -15.24 -7.85 9.55
CA ASP A 163 -15.56 -8.82 8.47
C ASP A 163 -15.62 -8.16 7.08
N PHE A 164 -15.25 -6.88 6.96
CA PHE A 164 -15.27 -6.19 5.67
C PHE A 164 -14.37 -6.92 4.68
N SER A 165 -14.96 -7.31 3.55
CA SER A 165 -14.26 -7.98 2.46
C SER A 165 -14.85 -7.56 1.12
N LEU A 166 -14.02 -7.59 0.08
CA LEU A 166 -14.41 -7.39 -1.31
C LEU A 166 -13.68 -8.45 -2.15
N ASP A 167 -14.36 -8.93 -3.17
CA ASP A 167 -13.77 -9.81 -4.18
C ASP A 167 -13.63 -9.02 -5.49
N VAL A 168 -12.39 -8.70 -5.84
CA VAL A 168 -12.07 -7.86 -7.00
C VAL A 168 -10.82 -8.39 -7.70
N SER A 169 -10.69 -8.08 -8.98
CA SER A 169 -9.48 -8.40 -9.75
C SER A 169 -8.39 -7.35 -9.57
N LEU A 170 -7.14 -7.71 -9.88
CA LEU A 170 -6.01 -6.78 -9.86
C LEU A 170 -6.22 -5.60 -10.82
N SER A 171 -6.80 -5.86 -12.01
CA SER A 171 -7.15 -4.82 -12.97
C SER A 171 -8.18 -3.83 -12.43
N ALA A 172 -9.15 -4.30 -11.63
CA ALA A 172 -10.12 -3.43 -10.97
C ALA A 172 -9.46 -2.49 -9.96
N ILE A 173 -8.44 -2.94 -9.22
CA ILE A 173 -7.68 -2.08 -8.30
C ILE A 173 -6.95 -0.98 -9.08
N THR A 174 -6.27 -1.34 -10.17
CA THR A 174 -5.57 -0.39 -11.03
C THR A 174 -6.52 0.63 -11.63
N GLN A 175 -7.69 0.19 -12.11
CA GLN A 175 -8.72 1.07 -12.63
C GLN A 175 -9.28 2.01 -11.54
N ALA A 176 -9.52 1.49 -10.34
CA ALA A 176 -9.98 2.28 -9.19
C ALA A 176 -9.00 3.41 -8.85
N LYS A 177 -7.70 3.12 -8.79
CA LYS A 177 -6.65 4.14 -8.59
C LYS A 177 -6.72 5.25 -9.63
N ASN A 178 -6.80 4.90 -10.91
CA ASN A 178 -6.85 5.87 -11.99
C ASN A 178 -8.14 6.70 -11.97
N ASN A 179 -9.28 6.07 -11.72
CA ASN A 179 -10.57 6.76 -11.61
C ASN A 179 -10.57 7.75 -10.43
N ILE A 180 -10.01 7.37 -9.29
CA ILE A 180 -9.91 8.23 -8.10
C ILE A 180 -9.03 9.44 -8.37
N ILE A 181 -7.88 9.29 -9.02
CA ILE A 181 -7.03 10.42 -9.41
C ILE A 181 -7.82 11.45 -10.20
N LEU A 182 -8.69 11.01 -11.12
CA LEU A 182 -9.45 11.89 -12.00
C LEU A 182 -10.70 12.48 -11.35
N LYS A 183 -11.42 11.72 -10.51
CA LYS A 183 -12.78 12.05 -10.07
C LYS A 183 -12.97 12.08 -8.56
N GLY A 184 -11.93 11.76 -7.77
CA GLY A 184 -11.98 11.74 -6.30
C GLY A 184 -13.12 10.88 -5.77
N TYR A 185 -13.90 11.42 -4.86
CA TYR A 185 -15.05 10.75 -4.25
C TYR A 185 -16.20 10.39 -5.23
N ASN A 186 -16.25 11.04 -6.40
CA ASN A 186 -17.21 10.72 -7.46
C ASN A 186 -16.72 9.62 -8.43
N ALA A 187 -15.56 9.03 -8.16
CA ALA A 187 -15.01 7.95 -8.98
C ALA A 187 -15.86 6.68 -8.85
N GLU A 188 -16.04 5.98 -9.96
CA GLU A 188 -16.53 4.59 -9.91
C GLU A 188 -15.43 3.66 -9.45
N VAL A 189 -15.69 2.91 -8.37
CA VAL A 189 -14.77 1.97 -7.72
C VAL A 189 -15.54 0.70 -7.36
N TYR A 190 -15.18 -0.41 -7.96
CA TYR A 190 -15.76 -1.74 -7.66
C TYR A 190 -17.30 -1.78 -7.77
N GLY A 191 -17.86 -1.11 -8.79
CA GLY A 191 -19.30 -1.08 -9.05
C GLY A 191 -20.11 -0.13 -8.15
N THR A 192 -19.44 0.74 -7.39
CA THR A 192 -20.08 1.81 -6.61
C THR A 192 -19.26 3.10 -6.72
N ASP A 193 -19.74 4.22 -6.20
CA ASP A 193 -18.94 5.43 -6.08
C ASP A 193 -17.96 5.33 -4.90
N ALA A 194 -16.82 6.02 -5.03
CA ALA A 194 -15.75 5.99 -4.05
C ALA A 194 -16.17 6.54 -2.67
N HIS A 195 -17.09 7.53 -2.63
CA HIS A 195 -17.63 8.05 -1.38
C HIS A 195 -18.40 6.99 -0.61
N THR A 196 -19.33 6.30 -1.29
CA THR A 196 -20.11 5.22 -0.69
C THR A 196 -19.20 4.10 -0.16
N LEU A 197 -18.17 3.74 -0.93
CA LEU A 197 -17.21 2.71 -0.49
C LEU A 197 -16.37 3.16 0.71
N ALA A 198 -15.91 4.41 0.72
CA ALA A 198 -15.19 5.00 1.84
C ALA A 198 -16.05 4.99 3.13
N MET A 199 -17.33 5.39 3.01
CA MET A 199 -18.27 5.37 4.14
C MET A 199 -18.52 3.95 4.66
N LYS A 200 -18.66 2.95 3.77
CA LYS A 200 -18.80 1.54 4.17
C LYS A 200 -17.56 1.06 4.91
N LEU A 201 -16.38 1.41 4.43
CA LEU A 201 -15.10 1.04 5.07
C LEU A 201 -14.95 1.67 6.46
N CYS A 202 -15.23 2.97 6.59
CA CYS A 202 -15.21 3.68 7.87
C CYS A 202 -16.25 3.11 8.86
N SER A 203 -17.46 2.81 8.38
CA SER A 203 -18.51 2.22 9.21
C SER A 203 -18.16 0.82 9.71
N ALA A 204 -17.57 -0.02 8.84
CA ALA A 204 -17.10 -1.35 9.22
C ALA A 204 -16.01 -1.26 10.29
N ALA A 205 -15.04 -0.35 10.11
CA ALA A 205 -13.99 -0.10 11.09
C ALA A 205 -14.57 0.39 12.43
N TYR A 206 -15.47 1.39 12.40
CA TYR A 206 -16.08 1.95 13.59
C TYR A 206 -16.83 0.90 14.42
N ASN A 207 -17.59 0.02 13.75
CA ASN A 207 -18.36 -1.02 14.41
C ASN A 207 -17.48 -2.11 15.06
N ALA A 208 -16.30 -2.36 14.50
CA ALA A 208 -15.35 -3.35 15.03
C ALA A 208 -14.47 -2.84 16.18
N LEU A 209 -14.39 -1.51 16.36
CA LEU A 209 -13.57 -0.88 17.40
C LEU A 209 -14.31 -0.76 18.74
N ASP A 210 -13.54 -0.73 19.82
CA ASP A 210 -14.06 -0.37 21.14
C ASP A 210 -14.32 1.15 21.26
N SER A 211 -14.96 1.58 22.36
CA SER A 211 -15.35 2.97 22.54
C SER A 211 -14.19 3.96 22.61
N SER A 212 -13.05 3.55 23.15
CA SER A 212 -11.87 4.40 23.30
C SER A 212 -11.20 4.68 21.94
N ASP A 213 -11.15 3.67 21.09
CA ASP A 213 -10.58 3.82 19.74
C ASP A 213 -11.49 4.60 18.79
N ARG A 214 -12.82 4.48 18.96
CA ARG A 214 -13.80 5.20 18.11
C ARG A 214 -13.62 6.71 18.12
N GLU A 215 -13.23 7.28 19.26
CA GLU A 215 -12.99 8.73 19.37
C GLU A 215 -11.89 9.22 18.41
N TYR A 216 -10.82 8.43 18.23
CA TYR A 216 -9.76 8.78 17.28
C TYR A 216 -10.23 8.68 15.83
N LEU A 217 -11.04 7.66 15.51
CA LEU A 217 -11.56 7.48 14.16
C LEU A 217 -12.50 8.63 13.74
N LEU A 218 -13.31 9.15 14.65
CA LEU A 218 -14.23 10.25 14.36
C LEU A 218 -13.54 11.52 13.87
N SER A 219 -12.25 11.71 14.16
CA SER A 219 -11.49 12.86 13.64
C SER A 219 -11.22 12.80 12.13
N LEU A 220 -11.31 11.61 11.48
CA LEU A 220 -11.20 11.46 10.02
C LEU A 220 -12.54 11.66 9.29
N ILE A 221 -13.67 11.46 9.95
CA ILE A 221 -15.00 11.47 9.31
C ILE A 221 -15.45 12.92 8.96
N HIS A 222 -14.67 13.92 9.33
CA HIS A 222 -14.93 15.32 9.03
C HIS A 222 -14.16 15.85 7.79
N ILE A 223 -13.59 14.95 6.98
CA ILE A 223 -12.91 15.30 5.73
C ILE A 223 -13.90 15.27 4.56
#